data_7e24407d809f563aba0eca860ee6d191
#
_entry.id   7e24407d809f563aba0eca860ee6d191
#
_cell.length_a   1.000
_cell.length_b   1.000
_cell.length_c   1.000
_cell.angle_alpha   90.00
_cell.angle_beta   90.00
_cell.angle_gamma   90.00
#
_symmetry.space_group_name_H-M   'P 1'
#
loop_
_entity.id
_entity.type
_entity.pdbx_description
1 polymer ?
#
loop_
_entity_poly.entity_id
_entity_poly.type
_entity_poly.pdbx_seq_one_letter_code
_entity_poly.pdbx_strand_id
1 'polypeptide(L)'
;MIPIVLRFMFHRIFTTNTFIGRKVRSKALTSGGPLIRIKPKEITEAGIIRVPKVTGVIEGLPVLQNKEVLDVKNVIWCTGYYPRFSWIDLPVFKNGQPIQKRGVVANEPGLYFLGLHFLYAMSSEMIHGVERDAKYIANEIEKNKQTFNSWDMKKEQVA
;
A
#
# COMPACT_ATOMS: atom_id res chain seq x y z
N MET A 1 -17.54 -10.92 -6.82
CA MET A 1 -16.35 -11.55 -7.45
C MET A 1 -15.69 -10.51 -8.33
N ILE A 2 -14.40 -10.17 -8.12
CA ILE A 2 -13.70 -9.22 -8.99
C ILE A 2 -13.63 -9.87 -10.37
N PRO A 3 -14.03 -9.18 -11.45
CA PRO A 3 -13.94 -9.73 -12.80
C PRO A 3 -12.51 -10.23 -13.10
N ILE A 4 -12.39 -11.36 -13.78
CA ILE A 4 -11.10 -11.97 -14.13
C ILE A 4 -10.16 -10.96 -14.81
N VAL A 5 -10.73 -10.09 -15.64
CA VAL A 5 -10.00 -9.02 -16.34
C VAL A 5 -9.34 -8.04 -15.34
N LEU A 6 -10.07 -7.58 -14.30
CA LEU A 6 -9.51 -6.68 -13.29
C LEU A 6 -8.41 -7.37 -12.49
N ARG A 7 -8.59 -8.65 -12.15
CA ARG A 7 -7.55 -9.44 -11.46
C ARG A 7 -6.29 -9.53 -12.30
N PHE A 8 -6.41 -9.80 -13.61
CA PHE A 8 -5.28 -9.83 -14.54
C PHE A 8 -4.59 -8.46 -14.63
N MET A 9 -5.36 -7.38 -14.79
CA MET A 9 -4.82 -6.01 -14.85
C MET A 9 -4.04 -5.65 -13.58
N PHE A 10 -4.59 -5.91 -12.40
CA PHE A 10 -3.96 -5.60 -11.12
C PHE A 10 -2.69 -6.43 -10.88
N HIS A 11 -2.63 -7.64 -11.42
CA HIS A 11 -1.53 -8.56 -11.20
C HIS A 11 -0.39 -8.42 -12.22
N ARG A 12 -0.71 -8.09 -13.49
CA ARG A 12 0.24 -8.12 -14.61
C ARG A 12 0.50 -6.77 -15.24
N ILE A 13 -0.50 -5.89 -15.31
CA ILE A 13 -0.38 -4.61 -16.01
C ILE A 13 0.01 -3.49 -15.04
N PHE A 14 -0.67 -3.38 -13.90
CA PHE A 14 -0.38 -2.35 -12.91
C PHE A 14 0.77 -2.77 -12.00
N THR A 15 1.98 -2.85 -12.57
CA THR A 15 3.21 -3.19 -11.86
C THR A 15 4.21 -2.04 -11.89
N THR A 16 5.16 -2.03 -10.96
CA THR A 16 6.25 -1.03 -10.93
C THR A 16 7.15 -1.08 -12.16
N ASN A 17 7.14 -2.18 -12.91
CA ASN A 17 7.94 -2.35 -14.12
C ASN A 17 7.28 -1.76 -15.37
N THR A 18 5.97 -1.48 -15.35
CA THR A 18 5.25 -0.90 -16.49
C THR A 18 5.12 0.62 -16.34
N PHE A 19 5.08 1.33 -17.45
CA PHE A 19 4.84 2.78 -17.44
C PHE A 19 3.47 3.12 -16.84
N ILE A 20 2.43 2.39 -17.22
CA ILE A 20 1.07 2.56 -16.70
C ILE A 20 1.02 2.27 -15.19
N GLY A 21 1.67 1.19 -14.76
CA GLY A 21 1.71 0.83 -13.34
C GLY A 21 2.41 1.87 -12.47
N ARG A 22 3.51 2.48 -12.95
CA ARG A 22 4.17 3.58 -12.23
C ARG A 22 3.26 4.80 -12.07
N LYS A 23 2.51 5.17 -13.11
CA LYS A 23 1.54 6.28 -13.06
C LYS A 23 0.37 5.97 -12.11
N VAL A 24 -0.17 4.74 -12.18
CA VAL A 24 -1.24 4.28 -11.28
C VAL A 24 -0.76 4.23 -9.84
N ARG A 25 0.48 3.77 -9.59
CA ARG A 25 1.09 3.70 -8.25
C ARG A 25 1.13 5.07 -7.57
N SER A 26 1.59 6.10 -8.27
CA SER A 26 1.62 7.46 -7.73
C SER A 26 0.23 7.90 -7.25
N LYS A 27 -0.80 7.68 -8.06
CA LYS A 27 -2.18 8.02 -7.69
C LYS A 27 -2.73 7.12 -6.57
N ALA A 28 -2.44 5.82 -6.60
CA ALA A 28 -2.93 4.86 -5.60
C ALA A 28 -2.36 5.15 -4.20
N LEU A 29 -1.12 5.61 -4.09
CA LEU A 29 -0.48 5.95 -2.81
C LEU A 29 -0.98 7.27 -2.21
N THR A 30 -1.62 8.14 -2.99
CA THR A 30 -2.05 9.49 -2.56
C THR A 30 -3.56 9.67 -2.50
N SER A 31 -4.32 8.74 -3.06
CA SER A 31 -5.79 8.84 -3.16
C SER A 31 -6.46 7.59 -2.62
N GLY A 32 -7.65 7.75 -2.06
CA GLY A 32 -8.49 6.61 -1.66
C GLY A 32 -8.85 5.71 -2.84
N GLY A 33 -9.15 4.44 -2.57
CA GLY A 33 -9.58 3.48 -3.58
C GLY A 33 -10.91 3.88 -4.23
N PRO A 34 -11.11 3.60 -5.53
CA PRO A 34 -12.38 3.86 -6.20
C PRO A 34 -13.47 2.91 -5.70
N LEU A 35 -14.71 3.37 -5.72
CA LEU A 35 -15.89 2.51 -5.51
C LEU A 35 -16.00 1.53 -6.68
N ILE A 36 -15.76 0.24 -6.43
CA ILE A 36 -15.74 -0.78 -7.49
C ILE A 36 -17.15 -1.38 -7.72
N ARG A 37 -17.92 -1.56 -6.65
CA ARG A 37 -19.19 -2.28 -6.68
C ARG A 37 -20.42 -1.38 -6.66
N ILE A 38 -20.31 -0.19 -6.09
CA ILE A 38 -21.43 0.74 -5.90
C ILE A 38 -21.19 1.95 -6.80
N LYS A 39 -22.16 2.25 -7.65
CA LYS A 39 -22.11 3.42 -8.53
C LYS A 39 -22.71 4.65 -7.83
N PRO A 40 -22.25 5.87 -8.14
CA PRO A 40 -22.84 7.09 -7.57
C PRO A 40 -24.36 7.19 -7.72
N LYS A 41 -24.91 6.67 -8.83
CA LYS A 41 -26.36 6.63 -9.08
C LYS A 41 -27.11 5.77 -8.05
N GLU A 42 -26.58 4.59 -7.73
CA GLU A 42 -27.16 3.67 -6.74
C GLU A 42 -27.18 4.28 -5.33
N ILE A 43 -26.17 5.08 -4.99
CA ILE A 43 -26.09 5.82 -3.72
C ILE A 43 -27.25 6.84 -3.65
N THR A 44 -27.46 7.59 -4.73
CA THR A 44 -28.55 8.59 -4.80
C THR A 44 -29.92 7.93 -4.77
N GLU A 45 -30.11 6.82 -5.50
CA GLU A 45 -31.35 6.04 -5.52
C GLU A 45 -31.68 5.43 -4.15
N ALA A 46 -30.67 5.09 -3.36
CA ALA A 46 -30.82 4.65 -1.98
C ALA A 46 -31.10 5.79 -0.97
N GLY A 47 -31.30 7.03 -1.45
CA GLY A 47 -31.57 8.19 -0.59
C GLY A 47 -30.36 8.69 0.20
N ILE A 48 -29.15 8.24 -0.13
CA ILE A 48 -27.91 8.66 0.54
C ILE A 48 -27.44 10.00 -0.04
N ILE A 49 -27.39 11.02 0.81
CA ILE A 49 -26.95 12.36 0.43
C ILE A 49 -25.42 12.42 0.49
N ARG A 50 -24.79 12.79 -0.61
CA ARG A 50 -23.35 13.06 -0.67
C ARG A 50 -23.11 14.52 -0.33
N VAL A 51 -22.24 14.75 0.65
CA VAL A 51 -21.87 16.08 1.12
C VAL A 51 -20.41 16.39 0.80
N PRO A 52 -19.97 17.67 0.81
CA PRO A 52 -18.57 18.05 0.71
C PRO A 52 -17.72 17.44 1.84
N LYS A 53 -16.39 17.51 1.67
CA LYS A 53 -15.44 16.98 2.64
C LYS A 53 -15.62 17.65 4.01
N VAL A 54 -15.57 16.87 5.08
CA VAL A 54 -15.48 17.38 6.46
C VAL A 54 -14.11 18.01 6.66
N THR A 55 -14.07 19.23 7.17
CA THR A 55 -12.85 20.02 7.41
C THR A 55 -12.62 20.37 8.88
N GLY A 56 -13.61 20.15 9.74
CA GLY A 56 -13.51 20.48 11.16
C GLY A 56 -14.70 19.94 11.96
N VAL A 57 -14.74 20.34 13.24
CA VAL A 57 -15.80 20.00 14.18
C VAL A 57 -16.15 21.26 14.98
N ILE A 58 -17.45 21.55 15.13
CA ILE A 58 -17.99 22.60 16.00
C ILE A 58 -19.05 21.94 16.90
N GLU A 59 -18.90 22.13 18.22
CA GLU A 59 -19.81 21.56 19.23
C GLU A 59 -20.10 20.06 19.06
N GLY A 60 -19.07 19.31 18.64
CA GLY A 60 -19.19 17.87 18.39
C GLY A 60 -19.78 17.48 17.03
N LEU A 61 -20.24 18.45 16.23
CA LEU A 61 -20.83 18.21 14.93
C LEU A 61 -19.84 18.45 13.78
N PRO A 62 -19.89 17.64 12.69
CA PRO A 62 -19.01 17.80 11.54
C PRO A 62 -19.25 19.10 10.79
N VAL A 63 -18.16 19.81 10.45
CA VAL A 63 -18.17 21.01 9.60
C VAL A 63 -17.67 20.66 8.21
N LEU A 64 -18.43 20.99 7.20
CA LEU A 64 -18.11 20.73 5.80
C LEU A 64 -17.20 21.83 5.22
N GLN A 65 -16.58 21.54 4.09
CA GLN A 65 -15.74 22.49 3.36
C GLN A 65 -16.49 23.78 2.94
N ASN A 66 -17.80 23.71 2.73
CA ASN A 66 -18.68 24.85 2.48
C ASN A 66 -19.13 25.58 3.77
N LYS A 67 -18.54 25.22 4.93
CA LYS A 67 -18.83 25.76 6.28
C LYS A 67 -20.22 25.38 6.84
N GLU A 68 -20.95 24.52 6.19
CA GLU A 68 -22.19 23.95 6.72
C GLU A 68 -21.87 23.01 7.88
N VAL A 69 -22.66 23.07 8.96
CA VAL A 69 -22.59 22.14 10.10
C VAL A 69 -23.64 21.07 9.91
N LEU A 70 -23.24 19.81 9.96
CA LEU A 70 -24.17 18.68 9.82
C LEU A 70 -24.74 18.31 11.20
N ASP A 71 -26.05 18.47 11.36
CA ASP A 71 -26.78 17.94 12.51
C ASP A 71 -27.05 16.45 12.31
N VAL A 72 -26.14 15.62 12.82
CA VAL A 72 -26.19 14.15 12.72
C VAL A 72 -26.02 13.51 14.08
N LYS A 73 -26.78 12.45 14.35
CA LYS A 73 -26.73 11.72 15.62
C LYS A 73 -25.50 10.83 15.76
N ASN A 74 -24.96 10.34 14.65
CA ASN A 74 -23.81 9.42 14.63
C ASN A 74 -22.84 9.79 13.52
N VAL A 75 -21.55 9.68 13.80
CA VAL A 75 -20.48 9.88 12.82
C VAL A 75 -19.60 8.64 12.80
N ILE A 76 -19.40 8.06 11.63
CA ILE A 76 -18.50 6.93 11.43
C ILE A 76 -17.30 7.41 10.61
N TRP A 77 -16.12 7.45 11.21
CA TRP A 77 -14.89 7.88 10.56
C TRP A 77 -14.22 6.73 9.82
N CYS A 78 -14.35 6.72 8.50
CA CYS A 78 -13.69 5.75 7.61
C CYS A 78 -12.50 6.42 6.89
N THR A 79 -11.53 6.92 7.65
CA THR A 79 -10.41 7.73 7.14
C THR A 79 -9.23 6.89 6.62
N GLY A 80 -9.32 5.57 6.68
CA GLY A 80 -8.24 4.64 6.31
C GLY A 80 -7.16 4.55 7.38
N TYR A 81 -6.04 3.95 7.00
CA TYR A 81 -4.90 3.74 7.89
C TYR A 81 -3.67 4.42 7.35
N TYR A 82 -2.88 4.99 8.24
CA TYR A 82 -1.55 5.49 7.92
C TYR A 82 -0.54 4.41 8.31
N PRO A 83 0.29 3.90 7.40
CA PRO A 83 1.37 3.00 7.77
C PRO A 83 2.36 3.76 8.65
N ARG A 84 2.49 3.32 9.90
CA ARG A 84 3.45 3.89 10.85
C ARG A 84 4.64 2.95 10.97
N PHE A 85 5.79 3.42 10.53
CA PHE A 85 7.06 2.68 10.62
C PHE A 85 7.97 3.21 11.73
N SER A 86 7.47 4.03 12.65
CA SER A 86 8.25 4.67 13.72
C SER A 86 8.88 3.70 14.72
N TRP A 87 8.49 2.43 14.68
CA TRP A 87 9.09 1.36 15.47
C TRP A 87 10.38 0.79 14.83
N ILE A 88 10.69 1.15 13.58
CA ILE A 88 11.92 0.79 12.89
C ILE A 88 12.86 1.99 12.95
N ASP A 89 13.86 1.91 13.83
CA ASP A 89 14.88 2.95 13.99
C ASP A 89 16.08 2.67 13.08
N LEU A 90 15.86 2.79 11.78
CA LEU A 90 16.86 2.61 10.73
C LEU A 90 16.71 3.68 9.66
N PRO A 91 17.81 4.17 9.02
CA PRO A 91 17.76 5.20 7.98
C PRO A 91 17.29 4.66 6.62
N VAL A 92 16.22 3.88 6.63
CA VAL A 92 15.70 3.19 5.42
C VAL A 92 14.39 3.80 4.89
N PHE A 93 14.04 4.99 5.37
CA PHE A 93 12.81 5.68 4.98
C PHE A 93 13.08 6.99 4.25
N LYS A 94 12.23 7.30 3.26
CA LYS A 94 12.18 8.60 2.60
C LYS A 94 10.73 9.03 2.45
N ASN A 95 10.40 10.22 2.94
CA ASN A 95 9.03 10.75 2.95
C ASN A 95 8.00 9.77 3.57
N GLY A 96 8.38 9.12 4.69
CA GLY A 96 7.53 8.15 5.38
C GLY A 96 7.32 6.82 4.67
N GLN A 97 8.04 6.57 3.56
CA GLN A 97 7.97 5.31 2.82
C GLN A 97 9.31 4.57 2.87
N PRO A 98 9.33 3.23 2.99
CA PRO A 98 10.56 2.47 2.96
C PRO A 98 11.26 2.58 1.60
N ILE A 99 12.57 2.79 1.62
CA ILE A 99 13.44 2.77 0.44
C ILE A 99 13.71 1.31 0.11
N GLN A 100 12.92 0.76 -0.80
CA GLN A 100 12.96 -0.67 -1.12
C GLN A 100 12.69 -0.91 -2.62
N LYS A 101 13.13 -2.05 -3.11
CA LYS A 101 12.81 -2.56 -4.44
C LYS A 101 12.19 -3.96 -4.31
N ARG A 102 10.90 -4.09 -4.64
CA ARG A 102 10.13 -5.33 -4.48
C ARG A 102 10.21 -5.94 -3.08
N GLY A 103 10.24 -5.10 -2.05
CA GLY A 103 10.33 -5.51 -0.66
C GLY A 103 11.74 -5.69 -0.11
N VAL A 104 12.78 -5.66 -0.94
CA VAL A 104 14.18 -5.77 -0.51
C VAL A 104 14.75 -4.40 -0.23
N VAL A 105 15.33 -4.20 0.94
CA VAL A 105 16.03 -2.98 1.34
C VAL A 105 17.52 -3.15 1.04
N ALA A 106 18.01 -2.46 0.01
CA ALA A 106 19.38 -2.65 -0.46
C ALA A 106 20.46 -2.19 0.55
N ASN A 107 20.16 -1.11 1.29
CA ASN A 107 21.09 -0.50 2.24
C ASN A 107 21.05 -1.16 3.63
N GLU A 108 20.17 -2.13 3.86
CA GLU A 108 20.03 -2.84 5.12
C GLU A 108 19.82 -4.34 4.83
N PRO A 109 20.91 -5.10 4.65
CA PRO A 109 20.85 -6.53 4.39
C PRO A 109 20.11 -7.28 5.51
N GLY A 110 19.15 -8.11 5.14
CA GLY A 110 18.31 -8.84 6.10
C GLY A 110 16.96 -8.15 6.40
N LEU A 111 16.77 -6.90 5.99
CA LEU A 111 15.48 -6.21 6.13
C LEU A 111 14.65 -6.35 4.85
N TYR A 112 13.43 -6.85 5.02
CA TYR A 112 12.49 -7.07 3.93
C TYR A 112 11.10 -6.58 4.30
N PHE A 113 10.34 -6.10 3.31
CA PHE A 113 8.95 -5.69 3.46
C PHE A 113 8.06 -6.55 2.58
N LEU A 114 6.95 -7.06 3.15
CA LEU A 114 5.93 -7.82 2.44
C LEU A 114 4.54 -7.22 2.70
N GLY A 115 3.66 -7.26 1.70
CA GLY A 115 2.27 -6.82 1.84
C GLY A 115 2.07 -5.30 1.83
N LEU A 116 3.11 -4.51 1.55
CA LEU A 116 2.95 -3.06 1.41
C LEU A 116 2.07 -2.73 0.20
N HIS A 117 1.29 -1.66 0.36
CA HIS A 117 0.46 -1.13 -0.72
C HIS A 117 1.30 -0.84 -1.96
N PHE A 118 0.94 -1.45 -3.08
CA PHE A 118 1.66 -1.34 -4.33
C PHE A 118 3.17 -1.67 -4.23
N LEU A 119 3.54 -2.71 -3.49
CA LEU A 119 4.94 -3.12 -3.33
C LEU A 119 5.60 -3.40 -4.69
N TYR A 120 5.03 -4.29 -5.48
CA TYR A 120 5.41 -4.57 -6.87
C TYR A 120 4.26 -4.27 -7.84
N ALA A 121 3.03 -4.61 -7.48
CA ALA A 121 1.84 -4.40 -8.28
C ALA A 121 0.67 -3.94 -7.42
N MET A 122 -0.40 -3.48 -8.02
CA MET A 122 -1.61 -3.11 -7.30
C MET A 122 -2.22 -4.28 -6.50
N SER A 123 -1.90 -5.52 -6.89
CA SER A 123 -2.33 -6.73 -6.16
C SER A 123 -1.42 -7.13 -5.00
N SER A 124 -0.33 -6.43 -4.72
CA SER A 124 0.68 -6.83 -3.71
C SER A 124 0.13 -6.96 -2.29
N GLU A 125 -0.88 -6.17 -1.93
CA GLU A 125 -1.58 -6.21 -0.64
C GLU A 125 -2.78 -7.17 -0.62
N MET A 126 -3.10 -7.78 -1.76
CA MET A 126 -4.25 -8.69 -1.90
C MET A 126 -3.81 -10.13 -1.72
N ILE A 127 -4.67 -10.98 -1.13
CA ILE A 127 -4.40 -12.41 -0.90
C ILE A 127 -3.89 -13.11 -2.16
N HIS A 128 -4.46 -12.81 -3.33
CA HIS A 128 -4.07 -13.43 -4.60
C HIS A 128 -2.79 -12.85 -5.22
N GLY A 129 -2.22 -11.79 -4.65
CA GLY A 129 -1.04 -11.10 -5.19
C GLY A 129 0.19 -11.18 -4.29
N VAL A 130 0.00 -11.32 -2.97
CA VAL A 130 1.08 -11.36 -1.98
C VAL A 130 1.99 -12.58 -2.16
N GLU A 131 1.46 -13.71 -2.62
CA GLU A 131 2.23 -14.93 -2.87
C GLU A 131 3.40 -14.71 -3.84
N ARG A 132 3.18 -13.97 -4.91
CA ARG A 132 4.24 -13.64 -5.89
C ARG A 132 5.38 -12.85 -5.24
N ASP A 133 5.03 -11.89 -4.39
CA ASP A 133 6.00 -11.02 -3.74
C ASP A 133 6.73 -11.79 -2.62
N ALA A 134 6.03 -12.67 -1.90
CA ALA A 134 6.60 -13.57 -0.91
C ALA A 134 7.62 -14.53 -1.54
N LYS A 135 7.28 -15.16 -2.68
CA LYS A 135 8.23 -16.03 -3.42
C LYS A 135 9.47 -15.27 -3.87
N TYR A 136 9.30 -14.01 -4.34
CA TYR A 136 10.44 -13.19 -4.74
C TYR A 136 11.36 -12.91 -3.53
N ILE A 137 10.80 -12.49 -2.40
CA ILE A 137 11.57 -12.19 -1.18
C ILE A 137 12.25 -13.46 -0.66
N ALA A 138 11.57 -14.60 -0.61
CA ALA A 138 12.15 -15.87 -0.19
C ALA A 138 13.38 -16.27 -1.04
N ASN A 139 13.29 -16.08 -2.36
CA ASN A 139 14.42 -16.33 -3.26
C ASN A 139 15.59 -15.35 -3.01
N GLU A 140 15.31 -14.09 -2.69
CA GLU A 140 16.37 -13.13 -2.37
C GLU A 140 17.03 -13.44 -1.01
N ILE A 141 16.27 -13.90 -0.02
CA ILE A 141 16.78 -14.38 1.26
C ILE A 141 17.73 -15.56 1.04
N GLU A 142 17.30 -16.54 0.23
CA GLU A 142 18.13 -17.73 -0.07
C GLU A 142 19.46 -17.37 -0.76
N LYS A 143 19.42 -16.47 -1.75
CA LYS A 143 20.64 -15.97 -2.41
C LYS A 143 21.58 -15.26 -1.44
N ASN A 144 21.03 -14.40 -0.57
CA ASN A 144 21.82 -13.68 0.41
C ASN A 144 22.45 -14.62 1.43
N LYS A 145 21.73 -15.67 1.87
CA LYS A 145 22.28 -16.71 2.75
C LYS A 145 23.45 -17.44 2.13
N GLN A 146 23.37 -17.82 0.87
CA GLN A 146 24.47 -18.45 0.15
C GLN A 146 25.72 -17.54 0.05
N THR A 147 25.48 -16.25 -0.18
CA THR A 147 26.55 -15.25 -0.24
C THR A 147 27.22 -15.08 1.14
N PHE A 148 26.45 -15.00 2.21
CA PHE A 148 26.95 -14.90 3.59
C PHE A 148 27.80 -16.11 3.96
N ASN A 149 27.31 -17.32 3.74
CA ASN A 149 28.06 -18.56 4.02
C ASN A 149 29.36 -18.65 3.21
N SER A 150 29.38 -18.15 1.97
CA SER A 150 30.59 -18.12 1.14
C SER A 150 31.63 -17.10 1.63
N TRP A 151 31.23 -16.04 2.30
CA TRP A 151 32.08 -15.04 2.91
C TRP A 151 32.72 -15.54 4.22
N ASP A 152 31.97 -16.24 5.06
CA ASP A 152 32.47 -16.82 6.31
C ASP A 152 33.47 -17.93 6.03
N MET A 153 33.21 -18.81 5.05
CA MET A 153 34.16 -19.84 4.63
C MET A 153 35.48 -19.26 4.08
N LYS A 154 35.45 -18.12 3.40
CA LYS A 154 36.63 -17.44 2.91
C LYS A 154 37.44 -16.79 4.03
N LYS A 155 36.82 -16.30 5.09
CA LYS A 155 37.49 -15.74 6.25
C LYS A 155 38.24 -16.82 7.07
N GLU A 156 37.65 -18.00 7.20
CA GLU A 156 38.27 -19.14 7.90
C GLU A 156 39.47 -19.73 7.13
N GLN A 157 39.54 -19.55 5.80
CA GLN A 157 40.66 -20.03 5.00
C GLN A 157 41.87 -19.05 4.97
N VAL A 158 41.71 -17.84 5.47
CA VAL A 158 42.75 -16.77 5.46
C VAL A 158 43.27 -16.50 6.88
N ALA A 159 42.69 -17.10 7.91
CA ALA A 159 43.13 -17.06 9.30
C ALA A 159 43.93 -18.30 9.66
#